data_4159aea6b6e99c23c5d2e8851ebc04fd
#
_entry.id   4159aea6b6e99c23c5d2e8851ebc04fd
#
_cell.length_a   1.000
_cell.length_b   1.000
_cell.length_c   1.000
_cell.angle_alpha   90.00
_cell.angle_beta   90.00
_cell.angle_gamma   90.00
#
_symmetry.space_group_name_H-M   'P 1'
#
loop_
_entity.id
_entity.type
_entity.pdbx_description
1 polymer ?
#
loop_
_entity_poly.entity_id
_entity_poly.type
_entity_poly.pdbx_seq_one_letter_code
_entity_poly.pdbx_strand_id
1 'polypeptide(L)'
;MLVAITLAAAFAFALLLGLVGSLLVALLVGLAILATGSILAWRRRDRSTDVSRRKFLTTMGMAGAGAVVVGTGIGRVIERSSKPDPAETLKFMARKVGAQGMEILRRGVHPERSGDLQLVLAPWNTSNYSFESLKLEHNDPRSSHAMLWGYTERVPLVVFAPGIVPPSDSVEPVTLADIAPTTGQLLGHTFSTSDGQVLPGVPKPSSRLKVVVTFVIDGGGWNVLHRWPDAWPHLKQLMAHGANYRNAMMGSFPSVTASAHATIGTGMFPMHHGISGHNLRRDGHVQKAWGDIGSADPSYLLVPTLAMDYADATNHQAWIGEIGYQIWHVGMTSDPGKGPGSKQPVAIYWDEDVTNRWQSQNPDLFRMPEGLPARQYLTDKLLERFGPVEGRKLDGRGKKVCCSPPIVEYQSEIIAQALANEPIGQGDATSLLYVNYKSPDYTGHVYNMNNPNTEIVLTQVDLELGRVRTLLESAFQPGEFALIVTADHGQCPLVDHAGGVRLDPIQLQEDIAHKFGRSIWDVATLDDVKPSEVYLDARAMFDAGTKSDEIAAAFWDYRYGQNIGPYIAPSAIDHGKKARLEFAGVFPRSYVSGLSQDAAAQFGTGHYPQADPGIPTLD
;
A
#
# COMPACT_ATOMS: atom_id res chain seq x y z
N MET A 1 -48.60 -26.51 -36.61
CA MET A 1 -47.66 -25.42 -36.94
C MET A 1 -47.65 -24.34 -35.88
N LEU A 2 -48.78 -23.69 -35.55
CA LEU A 2 -48.82 -22.60 -34.55
C LEU A 2 -48.32 -23.01 -33.15
N VAL A 3 -48.65 -24.24 -32.67
CA VAL A 3 -48.22 -24.79 -31.39
C VAL A 3 -46.68 -24.97 -31.36
N ALA A 4 -46.11 -25.50 -32.42
CA ALA A 4 -44.66 -25.69 -32.52
C ALA A 4 -43.90 -24.34 -32.53
N ILE A 5 -44.45 -23.32 -33.21
CA ILE A 5 -43.87 -21.97 -33.25
C ILE A 5 -43.96 -21.32 -31.86
N THR A 6 -45.08 -21.46 -31.12
CA THR A 6 -45.23 -20.92 -29.78
C THR A 6 -44.29 -21.58 -28.78
N LEU A 7 -44.11 -22.91 -28.85
CA LEU A 7 -43.16 -23.63 -27.99
C LEU A 7 -41.71 -23.24 -28.30
N ALA A 8 -41.35 -23.12 -29.57
CA ALA A 8 -40.03 -22.68 -29.97
C ALA A 8 -39.72 -21.23 -29.54
N ALA A 9 -40.69 -20.32 -29.65
CA ALA A 9 -40.55 -18.96 -29.21
C ALA A 9 -40.40 -18.86 -27.69
N ALA A 10 -41.23 -19.62 -26.92
CA ALA A 10 -41.12 -19.68 -25.46
C ALA A 10 -39.76 -20.23 -25.00
N PHE A 11 -39.26 -21.26 -25.68
CA PHE A 11 -37.94 -21.83 -25.38
C PHE A 11 -36.82 -20.85 -25.70
N ALA A 12 -36.81 -20.24 -26.88
CA ALA A 12 -35.77 -19.28 -27.27
C ALA A 12 -35.73 -18.06 -26.37
N PHE A 13 -36.91 -17.55 -25.96
CA PHE A 13 -36.98 -16.41 -25.04
C PHE A 13 -36.53 -16.77 -23.60
N ALA A 14 -36.89 -17.96 -23.13
CA ALA A 14 -36.43 -18.47 -21.84
C ALA A 14 -34.93 -18.68 -21.83
N LEU A 15 -34.35 -19.15 -22.94
CA LEU A 15 -32.90 -19.29 -23.12
C LEU A 15 -32.19 -17.93 -23.03
N LEU A 16 -32.70 -16.91 -23.74
CA LEU A 16 -32.17 -15.57 -23.72
C LEU A 16 -32.22 -14.94 -22.31
N LEU A 17 -33.33 -15.09 -21.60
CA LEU A 17 -33.47 -14.58 -20.22
C LEU A 17 -32.69 -15.40 -19.22
N GLY A 18 -32.43 -16.67 -19.46
CA GLY A 18 -31.51 -17.49 -18.66
C GLY A 18 -30.07 -16.98 -18.72
N LEU A 19 -29.64 -16.44 -19.86
CA LEU A 19 -28.34 -15.79 -20.04
C LEU A 19 -28.22 -14.45 -19.28
N VAL A 20 -29.35 -13.78 -19.00
CA VAL A 20 -29.39 -12.51 -18.22
C VAL A 20 -29.56 -12.75 -16.70
N GLY A 21 -29.73 -14.01 -16.28
CA GLY A 21 -29.72 -14.38 -14.85
C GLY A 21 -31.05 -14.25 -14.09
N SER A 22 -32.18 -13.87 -14.72
CA SER A 22 -33.46 -13.67 -14.04
C SER A 22 -34.46 -14.80 -14.29
N LEU A 23 -34.39 -15.87 -13.47
CA LEU A 23 -35.27 -17.05 -13.59
C LEU A 23 -36.78 -16.69 -13.47
N LEU A 24 -37.12 -15.81 -12.56
CA LEU A 24 -38.54 -15.40 -12.33
C LEU A 24 -39.10 -14.69 -13.54
N VAL A 25 -38.37 -13.73 -14.11
CA VAL A 25 -38.79 -12.98 -15.29
C VAL A 25 -38.88 -13.91 -16.51
N ALA A 26 -37.91 -14.82 -16.68
CA ALA A 26 -37.94 -15.83 -17.74
C ALA A 26 -39.18 -16.73 -17.68
N LEU A 27 -39.51 -17.21 -16.46
CA LEU A 27 -40.73 -17.99 -16.23
C LEU A 27 -42.02 -17.23 -16.52
N LEU A 28 -42.15 -16.02 -16.02
CA LEU A 28 -43.34 -15.19 -16.20
C LEU A 28 -43.60 -14.82 -17.68
N VAL A 29 -42.55 -14.41 -18.39
CA VAL A 29 -42.66 -14.05 -19.80
C VAL A 29 -42.88 -15.29 -20.67
N GLY A 30 -42.17 -16.41 -20.39
CA GLY A 30 -42.41 -17.67 -21.07
C GLY A 30 -43.84 -18.17 -20.90
N LEU A 31 -44.41 -18.08 -19.69
CA LEU A 31 -45.80 -18.43 -19.40
C LEU A 31 -46.78 -17.48 -20.13
N ALA A 32 -46.48 -16.19 -20.21
CA ALA A 32 -47.31 -15.21 -20.94
C ALA A 32 -47.34 -15.52 -22.44
N ILE A 33 -46.18 -15.86 -23.05
CA ILE A 33 -46.10 -16.26 -24.47
C ILE A 33 -46.92 -17.53 -24.70
N LEU A 34 -46.83 -18.52 -23.81
CA LEU A 34 -47.59 -19.76 -23.90
C LEU A 34 -49.08 -19.54 -23.75
N ALA A 35 -49.51 -18.71 -22.79
CA ALA A 35 -50.90 -18.39 -22.62
C ALA A 35 -51.47 -17.69 -23.86
N THR A 36 -50.76 -16.72 -24.41
CA THR A 36 -51.19 -15.99 -25.62
C THR A 36 -51.25 -16.93 -26.84
N GLY A 37 -50.22 -17.76 -27.03
CA GLY A 37 -50.20 -18.76 -28.13
C GLY A 37 -51.30 -19.81 -28.00
N SER A 38 -51.59 -20.23 -26.76
CA SER A 38 -52.67 -21.18 -26.46
C SER A 38 -54.05 -20.58 -26.74
N ILE A 39 -54.26 -19.29 -26.40
CA ILE A 39 -55.49 -18.56 -26.70
C ILE A 39 -55.67 -18.38 -28.22
N LEU A 40 -54.61 -18.02 -28.95
CA LEU A 40 -54.65 -17.88 -30.41
C LEU A 40 -54.88 -19.23 -31.12
N ALA A 41 -54.27 -20.30 -30.66
CA ALA A 41 -54.51 -21.63 -31.17
C ALA A 41 -55.94 -22.11 -30.91
N TRP A 42 -56.49 -21.78 -29.74
CA TRP A 42 -57.88 -22.08 -29.40
C TRP A 42 -58.89 -21.30 -30.26
N ARG A 43 -58.68 -20.02 -30.54
CA ARG A 43 -59.56 -19.18 -31.38
C ARG A 43 -59.64 -19.68 -32.83
N ARG A 44 -58.67 -20.42 -33.33
CA ARG A 44 -58.60 -20.95 -34.71
C ARG A 44 -59.16 -22.35 -34.84
N ARG A 45 -59.54 -23.03 -33.77
CA ARG A 45 -60.05 -24.40 -33.79
C ARG A 45 -61.56 -24.43 -33.83
N ASP A 46 -62.09 -25.18 -34.77
CA ASP A 46 -63.57 -25.29 -34.96
C ASP A 46 -64.23 -25.91 -33.73
N ARG A 47 -65.50 -25.58 -33.49
CA ARG A 47 -66.23 -25.70 -32.21
C ARG A 47 -66.75 -27.11 -31.84
N SER A 48 -66.17 -28.19 -32.26
CA SER A 48 -66.69 -29.53 -32.03
C SER A 48 -65.88 -30.37 -31.03
N THR A 49 -66.20 -30.32 -29.79
CA THR A 49 -66.00 -31.26 -28.68
C THR A 49 -65.36 -30.68 -27.43
N ASP A 50 -66.14 -30.60 -26.34
CA ASP A 50 -65.74 -29.99 -25.06
C ASP A 50 -64.69 -30.75 -24.26
N VAL A 51 -64.61 -32.08 -24.36
CA VAL A 51 -63.64 -32.96 -23.62
C VAL A 51 -62.20 -32.83 -24.17
N SER A 52 -62.04 -32.46 -25.39
CA SER A 52 -60.71 -32.30 -25.99
C SER A 52 -59.99 -30.99 -25.62
N ARG A 53 -60.74 -29.97 -25.20
CA ARG A 53 -60.20 -28.67 -24.86
C ARG A 53 -59.40 -28.64 -23.57
N ARG A 54 -59.93 -29.27 -22.51
CA ARG A 54 -59.27 -29.34 -21.21
C ARG A 54 -57.98 -30.15 -21.29
N LYS A 55 -57.97 -31.28 -21.94
CA LYS A 55 -56.77 -32.06 -22.19
C LYS A 55 -55.74 -31.33 -23.06
N PHE A 56 -56.18 -30.62 -24.10
CA PHE A 56 -55.30 -29.83 -24.96
C PHE A 56 -54.62 -28.70 -24.19
N LEU A 57 -55.36 -27.89 -23.38
CA LEU A 57 -54.83 -26.79 -22.60
C LEU A 57 -53.88 -27.28 -21.49
N THR A 58 -54.22 -28.39 -20.83
CA THR A 58 -53.36 -29.01 -19.80
C THR A 58 -52.05 -29.55 -20.41
N THR A 59 -52.13 -30.23 -21.54
CA THR A 59 -50.95 -30.77 -22.21
C THR A 59 -50.05 -29.67 -22.76
N MET A 60 -50.61 -28.60 -23.30
CA MET A 60 -49.89 -27.43 -23.77
C MET A 60 -49.23 -26.68 -22.61
N GLY A 61 -49.96 -26.51 -21.48
CA GLY A 61 -49.39 -25.88 -20.29
C GLY A 61 -48.21 -26.66 -19.71
N MET A 62 -48.33 -27.96 -19.59
CA MET A 62 -47.26 -28.83 -19.10
C MET A 62 -46.03 -28.89 -20.04
N ALA A 63 -46.28 -29.02 -21.34
CA ALA A 63 -45.20 -29.05 -22.34
C ALA A 63 -44.46 -27.70 -22.41
N GLY A 64 -45.22 -26.61 -22.28
CA GLY A 64 -44.66 -25.25 -22.29
C GLY A 64 -43.89 -24.93 -21.03
N ALA A 65 -44.39 -25.31 -19.84
CA ALA A 65 -43.64 -25.16 -18.59
C ALA A 65 -42.33 -25.95 -18.64
N GLY A 66 -42.35 -27.17 -19.14
CA GLY A 66 -41.16 -27.96 -19.35
C GLY A 66 -40.12 -27.28 -20.29
N ALA A 67 -40.60 -26.71 -21.42
CA ALA A 67 -39.73 -26.01 -22.36
C ALA A 67 -39.09 -24.75 -21.76
N VAL A 68 -39.83 -24.01 -20.94
CA VAL A 68 -39.32 -22.82 -20.23
C VAL A 68 -38.27 -23.20 -19.20
N VAL A 69 -38.52 -24.25 -18.39
CA VAL A 69 -37.55 -24.73 -17.38
C VAL A 69 -36.26 -25.25 -18.01
N VAL A 70 -36.39 -26.05 -19.10
CA VAL A 70 -35.21 -26.55 -19.82
C VAL A 70 -34.46 -25.41 -20.51
N GLY A 71 -35.17 -24.46 -21.15
CA GLY A 71 -34.57 -23.30 -21.80
C GLY A 71 -33.78 -22.40 -20.81
N THR A 72 -34.35 -22.11 -19.65
CA THR A 72 -33.64 -21.34 -18.60
C THR A 72 -32.47 -22.12 -18.01
N GLY A 73 -32.60 -23.43 -17.82
CA GLY A 73 -31.51 -24.29 -17.37
C GLY A 73 -30.34 -24.31 -18.35
N ILE A 74 -30.62 -24.48 -19.64
CA ILE A 74 -29.58 -24.45 -20.69
C ILE A 74 -28.96 -23.05 -20.80
N GLY A 75 -29.76 -21.98 -20.75
CA GLY A 75 -29.25 -20.61 -20.76
C GLY A 75 -28.24 -20.35 -19.65
N ARG A 76 -28.54 -20.80 -18.42
CA ARG A 76 -27.60 -20.70 -17.28
C ARG A 76 -26.36 -21.56 -17.42
N VAL A 77 -26.49 -22.78 -18.02
CA VAL A 77 -25.31 -23.61 -18.30
C VAL A 77 -24.43 -22.94 -19.34
N ILE A 78 -25.00 -22.37 -20.41
CA ILE A 78 -24.26 -21.64 -21.45
C ILE A 78 -23.59 -20.40 -20.82
N GLU A 79 -24.28 -19.64 -19.98
CA GLU A 79 -23.71 -18.48 -19.28
C GLU A 79 -22.51 -18.90 -18.39
N ARG A 80 -22.65 -20.00 -17.64
CA ARG A 80 -21.55 -20.51 -16.81
C ARG A 80 -20.37 -21.04 -17.63
N SER A 81 -20.65 -21.67 -18.77
CA SER A 81 -19.58 -22.21 -19.66
C SER A 81 -18.92 -21.12 -20.51
N SER A 82 -19.53 -19.94 -20.64
CA SER A 82 -18.94 -18.79 -21.35
C SER A 82 -18.10 -17.88 -20.46
N LYS A 83 -18.14 -18.06 -19.14
CA LYS A 83 -17.24 -17.32 -18.24
C LYS A 83 -15.82 -17.85 -18.39
N PRO A 84 -14.82 -16.97 -18.54
CA PRO A 84 -13.42 -17.39 -18.54
C PRO A 84 -13.10 -18.23 -17.31
N ASP A 85 -12.26 -19.23 -17.47
CA ASP A 85 -11.72 -19.99 -16.34
C ASP A 85 -11.04 -19.00 -15.38
N PRO A 86 -11.40 -18.98 -14.08
CA PRO A 86 -10.77 -18.10 -13.11
C PRO A 86 -9.24 -18.23 -13.08
N ALA A 87 -8.71 -19.45 -13.23
CA ALA A 87 -7.27 -19.67 -13.28
C ALA A 87 -6.61 -19.03 -14.51
N GLU A 88 -7.24 -19.09 -15.68
CA GLU A 88 -6.73 -18.42 -16.88
C GLU A 88 -6.87 -16.90 -16.79
N THR A 89 -7.90 -16.40 -16.12
CA THR A 89 -8.07 -14.97 -15.84
C THR A 89 -6.94 -14.45 -14.93
N LEU A 90 -6.61 -15.18 -13.86
CA LEU A 90 -5.49 -14.84 -12.97
C LEU A 90 -4.15 -14.81 -13.72
N LYS A 91 -3.89 -15.82 -14.55
CA LYS A 91 -2.68 -15.85 -15.39
C LYS A 91 -2.63 -14.70 -16.39
N PHE A 92 -3.76 -14.32 -16.96
CA PHE A 92 -3.84 -13.18 -17.88
C PHE A 92 -3.52 -11.87 -17.18
N MET A 93 -4.07 -11.63 -15.98
CA MET A 93 -3.74 -10.46 -15.15
C MET A 93 -2.27 -10.45 -14.76
N ALA A 94 -1.72 -11.61 -14.33
CA ALA A 94 -0.31 -11.74 -13.97
C ALA A 94 0.63 -11.41 -15.14
N ARG A 95 0.29 -11.85 -16.37
CA ARG A 95 1.06 -11.49 -17.58
C ARG A 95 0.99 -9.98 -17.87
N LYS A 96 -0.14 -9.33 -17.60
CA LYS A 96 -0.24 -7.86 -17.74
C LYS A 96 0.64 -7.12 -16.75
N VAL A 97 0.65 -7.55 -15.50
CA VAL A 97 1.49 -7.00 -14.44
C VAL A 97 2.97 -7.29 -14.72
N GLY A 98 3.27 -8.46 -15.26
CA GLY A 98 4.62 -8.88 -15.62
C GLY A 98 5.44 -9.43 -14.46
N ALA A 99 6.57 -10.03 -14.76
CA ALA A 99 7.41 -10.73 -13.80
C ALA A 99 7.86 -9.83 -12.64
N GLN A 100 8.32 -8.61 -12.93
CA GLN A 100 8.75 -7.66 -11.91
C GLN A 100 7.64 -7.31 -10.94
N GLY A 101 6.47 -6.93 -11.45
CA GLY A 101 5.34 -6.58 -10.59
C GLY A 101 4.81 -7.78 -9.80
N MET A 102 4.78 -8.97 -10.41
CA MET A 102 4.35 -10.19 -9.71
C MET A 102 5.33 -10.61 -8.61
N GLU A 103 6.63 -10.37 -8.78
CA GLU A 103 7.62 -10.62 -7.73
C GLU A 103 7.47 -9.62 -6.57
N ILE A 104 7.29 -8.33 -6.86
CA ILE A 104 7.03 -7.31 -5.85
C ILE A 104 5.74 -7.62 -5.07
N LEU A 105 4.68 -8.03 -5.80
CA LEU A 105 3.43 -8.46 -5.19
C LEU A 105 3.63 -9.69 -4.28
N ARG A 106 4.34 -10.71 -4.75
CA ARG A 106 4.64 -11.94 -4.00
C ARG A 106 5.36 -11.63 -2.68
N ARG A 107 6.38 -10.78 -2.73
CA ARG A 107 7.14 -10.35 -1.54
C ARG A 107 6.29 -9.61 -0.51
N GLY A 108 5.26 -8.90 -0.97
CA GLY A 108 4.34 -8.15 -0.11
C GLY A 108 3.29 -9.00 0.61
N VAL A 109 3.04 -10.24 0.17
CA VAL A 109 1.89 -11.02 0.63
C VAL A 109 2.29 -12.10 1.64
N HIS A 110 1.86 -11.91 2.90
CA HIS A 110 1.94 -12.94 3.92
C HIS A 110 0.69 -13.85 3.88
N PRO A 111 0.85 -15.19 3.89
CA PRO A 111 -0.25 -16.14 3.66
C PRO A 111 -1.38 -16.06 4.69
N GLU A 112 -1.11 -15.59 5.91
CA GLU A 112 -2.09 -15.53 6.99
C GLU A 112 -2.51 -14.09 7.35
N ARG A 113 -1.68 -13.08 7.05
CA ARG A 113 -1.85 -11.71 7.56
C ARG A 113 -2.35 -10.71 6.53
N SER A 114 -1.97 -10.86 5.27
CA SER A 114 -2.40 -9.97 4.19
C SER A 114 -3.91 -10.06 3.93
N GLY A 115 -4.46 -9.06 3.30
CA GLY A 115 -5.83 -9.05 2.82
C GLY A 115 -6.14 -10.24 1.93
N ASP A 116 -7.39 -10.66 1.90
CA ASP A 116 -7.83 -11.83 1.13
C ASP A 116 -7.74 -11.62 -0.38
N LEU A 117 -7.84 -10.35 -0.81
CA LEU A 117 -7.58 -9.93 -2.18
C LEU A 117 -6.53 -8.82 -2.21
N GLN A 118 -5.64 -8.90 -3.18
CA GLN A 118 -4.66 -7.86 -3.50
C GLN A 118 -5.15 -7.09 -4.73
N LEU A 119 -5.36 -5.79 -4.57
CA LEU A 119 -5.88 -4.90 -5.60
C LEU A 119 -4.74 -4.10 -6.22
N VAL A 120 -4.37 -4.43 -7.45
CA VAL A 120 -3.37 -3.68 -8.21
C VAL A 120 -4.10 -2.67 -9.09
N LEU A 121 -4.12 -1.40 -8.70
CA LEU A 121 -4.68 -0.33 -9.52
C LEU A 121 -3.97 -0.28 -10.88
N ALA A 122 -4.72 0.04 -11.93
CA ALA A 122 -4.12 0.26 -13.24
C ALA A 122 -3.10 1.41 -13.17
N PRO A 123 -2.05 1.39 -14.01
CA PRO A 123 -1.06 2.46 -14.01
C PRO A 123 -1.70 3.84 -14.07
N TRP A 124 -1.18 4.76 -13.25
CA TRP A 124 -1.62 6.16 -13.13
C TRP A 124 -3.00 6.37 -12.48
N ASN A 125 -3.74 5.30 -12.20
CA ASN A 125 -4.92 5.41 -11.36
C ASN A 125 -4.51 5.61 -9.91
N THR A 126 -5.30 6.38 -9.16
CA THR A 126 -5.12 6.59 -7.74
C THR A 126 -6.44 6.46 -7.01
N SER A 127 -6.38 6.31 -5.71
CA SER A 127 -7.55 6.27 -4.85
C SER A 127 -7.52 7.41 -3.85
N ASN A 128 -8.68 7.89 -3.46
CA ASN A 128 -8.82 8.81 -2.35
C ASN A 128 -8.55 8.08 -1.02
N TYR A 129 -7.93 8.80 -0.08
CA TYR A 129 -7.31 8.19 1.09
C TYR A 129 -8.24 7.95 2.28
N SER A 130 -9.33 8.71 2.42
CA SER A 130 -10.27 8.55 3.54
C SER A 130 -11.66 9.09 3.25
N PHE A 131 -12.63 8.59 4.01
CA PHE A 131 -14.03 9.01 3.98
C PHE A 131 -14.23 10.51 4.26
N GLU A 132 -13.47 11.08 5.19
CA GLU A 132 -13.56 12.51 5.52
C GLU A 132 -12.99 13.39 4.41
N SER A 133 -11.94 12.95 3.73
CA SER A 133 -11.38 13.70 2.60
C SER A 133 -12.27 13.70 1.37
N LEU A 134 -13.10 12.67 1.20
CA LEU A 134 -14.11 12.60 0.13
C LEU A 134 -15.23 13.62 0.29
N LYS A 135 -15.64 13.91 1.53
CA LYS A 135 -16.72 14.86 1.81
C LYS A 135 -16.33 16.32 1.61
N LEU A 136 -15.06 16.64 1.74
CA LEU A 136 -14.63 18.03 1.89
C LEU A 136 -14.07 18.67 0.61
N GLU A 137 -13.44 17.91 -0.30
CA GLU A 137 -12.68 18.51 -1.39
C GLU A 137 -12.52 17.59 -2.60
N HIS A 138 -13.63 17.21 -3.24
CA HIS A 138 -13.64 16.34 -4.42
C HIS A 138 -12.78 16.83 -5.62
N ASN A 139 -12.34 18.07 -5.59
CA ASN A 139 -11.55 18.69 -6.66
C ASN A 139 -10.09 18.94 -6.26
N ASP A 140 -9.67 18.58 -5.04
CA ASP A 140 -8.29 18.81 -4.61
C ASP A 140 -7.41 17.60 -5.01
N PRO A 141 -6.50 17.78 -5.96
CA PRO A 141 -5.62 16.71 -6.40
C PRO A 141 -4.58 16.43 -5.32
N ARG A 142 -4.71 15.32 -4.60
CA ARG A 142 -3.75 14.85 -3.60
C ARG A 142 -2.95 13.70 -4.14
N SER A 143 -1.69 13.60 -3.74
CA SER A 143 -0.89 12.41 -3.97
C SER A 143 -1.13 11.38 -2.86
N SER A 144 -0.93 10.12 -3.19
CA SER A 144 -0.96 8.98 -2.28
C SER A 144 0.18 8.04 -2.67
N HIS A 145 0.19 6.87 -2.09
CA HIS A 145 1.10 5.77 -2.40
C HIS A 145 0.34 4.44 -2.29
N ALA A 146 0.97 3.33 -1.95
CA ALA A 146 0.40 1.99 -1.94
C ALA A 146 0.13 1.42 -3.34
N MET A 147 0.95 1.82 -4.31
CA MET A 147 0.93 1.30 -5.67
C MET A 147 2.00 0.23 -5.87
N LEU A 148 1.82 -0.59 -6.90
CA LEU A 148 2.78 -1.62 -7.30
C LEU A 148 3.91 -1.05 -8.18
N TRP A 149 3.73 0.12 -8.77
CA TRP A 149 4.48 0.58 -9.93
C TRP A 149 5.79 1.29 -9.56
N GLY A 150 6.76 1.25 -10.46
CA GLY A 150 8.10 1.78 -10.25
C GLY A 150 8.15 3.24 -9.77
N TYR A 151 7.18 4.06 -10.15
CA TYR A 151 7.12 5.44 -9.69
C TYR A 151 6.86 5.60 -8.18
N THR A 152 6.29 4.58 -7.50
CA THR A 152 6.20 4.55 -6.03
C THR A 152 7.21 3.61 -5.39
N GLU A 153 7.74 2.64 -6.14
CA GLU A 153 8.67 1.64 -5.66
C GLU A 153 10.13 2.09 -5.68
N ARG A 154 10.52 2.96 -6.64
CA ARG A 154 11.91 3.41 -6.78
C ARG A 154 12.25 4.48 -5.75
N VAL A 155 13.33 4.22 -5.01
CA VAL A 155 13.81 5.07 -3.92
C VAL A 155 15.29 5.43 -4.11
N PRO A 156 15.76 6.56 -3.59
CA PRO A 156 17.20 6.81 -3.46
C PRO A 156 17.78 5.85 -2.42
N LEU A 157 19.00 5.42 -2.62
CA LEU A 157 19.75 4.69 -1.59
C LEU A 157 21.22 5.04 -1.72
N VAL A 158 21.81 5.54 -0.64
CA VAL A 158 23.22 5.89 -0.58
C VAL A 158 23.82 5.48 0.76
N VAL A 159 25.03 4.93 0.72
CA VAL A 159 25.85 4.64 1.91
C VAL A 159 27.05 5.57 1.93
N PHE A 160 27.04 6.53 2.83
CA PHE A 160 28.13 7.47 3.07
C PHE A 160 28.88 7.09 4.36
N ALA A 161 30.06 6.53 4.20
CA ALA A 161 30.93 6.15 5.32
C ALA A 161 32.39 6.51 4.97
N PRO A 162 32.78 7.78 5.22
CA PRO A 162 34.09 8.27 4.82
C PRO A 162 35.21 7.47 5.47
N GLY A 163 36.22 7.11 4.68
CA GLY A 163 37.33 6.25 5.13
C GLY A 163 37.01 4.75 5.12
N ILE A 164 35.77 4.34 4.81
CA ILE A 164 35.33 2.94 4.75
C ILE A 164 34.78 2.61 3.37
N VAL A 165 33.71 3.29 2.97
CA VAL A 165 33.01 3.05 1.71
C VAL A 165 33.50 4.03 0.66
N PRO A 166 34.17 3.56 -0.42
CA PRO A 166 34.59 4.44 -1.48
C PRO A 166 33.38 4.95 -2.29
N PRO A 167 33.47 6.15 -2.85
CA PRO A 167 32.46 6.65 -3.78
C PRO A 167 32.28 5.68 -4.95
N SER A 168 31.03 5.36 -5.25
CA SER A 168 30.65 4.49 -6.36
C SER A 168 29.24 4.81 -6.84
N ASP A 169 28.91 4.43 -8.06
CA ASP A 169 27.61 4.64 -8.67
C ASP A 169 27.14 3.33 -9.32
N SER A 170 26.22 2.63 -8.65
CA SER A 170 25.75 1.31 -9.04
C SER A 170 24.38 1.38 -9.68
N VAL A 171 24.18 0.59 -10.74
CA VAL A 171 22.87 0.33 -11.38
C VAL A 171 22.34 -1.06 -11.06
N GLU A 172 23.04 -1.82 -10.23
CA GLU A 172 22.56 -3.13 -9.81
C GLU A 172 21.23 -3.01 -9.05
N PRO A 173 20.28 -3.92 -9.30
CA PRO A 173 19.03 -3.92 -8.56
C PRO A 173 19.28 -4.25 -7.08
N VAL A 174 18.84 -3.35 -6.22
CA VAL A 174 18.88 -3.51 -4.77
C VAL A 174 17.53 -3.09 -4.17
N THR A 175 17.28 -3.49 -2.92
CA THR A 175 16.02 -3.19 -2.24
C THR A 175 16.25 -2.67 -0.82
N LEU A 176 15.19 -2.21 -0.18
CA LEU A 176 15.26 -1.79 1.24
C LEU A 176 15.63 -2.95 2.17
N ALA A 177 15.38 -4.20 1.79
CA ALA A 177 15.79 -5.36 2.57
C ALA A 177 17.31 -5.50 2.71
N ASP A 178 18.07 -4.89 1.79
CA ASP A 178 19.54 -4.95 1.80
C ASP A 178 20.18 -4.02 2.86
N ILE A 179 19.38 -3.12 3.46
CA ILE A 179 19.87 -2.15 4.46
C ILE A 179 20.28 -2.84 5.75
N ALA A 180 19.45 -3.74 6.30
CA ALA A 180 19.79 -4.41 7.57
C ALA A 180 21.06 -5.26 7.47
N PRO A 181 21.25 -6.18 6.50
CA PRO A 181 22.49 -6.94 6.38
C PRO A 181 23.71 -6.04 6.08
N THR A 182 23.54 -4.94 5.34
CA THR A 182 24.59 -3.94 5.11
C THR A 182 24.99 -3.24 6.42
N THR A 183 23.99 -2.83 7.20
CA THR A 183 24.23 -2.27 8.54
C THR A 183 24.93 -3.27 9.43
N GLY A 184 24.49 -4.54 9.43
CA GLY A 184 25.17 -5.63 10.14
C GLY A 184 26.65 -5.74 9.76
N GLN A 185 26.98 -5.70 8.46
CA GLN A 185 28.37 -5.71 7.99
C GLN A 185 29.16 -4.51 8.49
N LEU A 186 28.58 -3.30 8.47
CA LEU A 186 29.20 -2.09 8.99
C LEU A 186 29.44 -2.16 10.51
N LEU A 187 28.57 -2.86 11.25
CA LEU A 187 28.75 -3.14 12.69
C LEU A 187 29.83 -4.20 12.95
N GLY A 188 30.30 -4.91 11.94
CA GLY A 188 31.12 -6.11 12.11
C GLY A 188 30.34 -7.31 12.66
N HIS A 189 29.01 -7.22 12.67
CA HIS A 189 28.06 -8.20 13.17
C HIS A 189 27.44 -8.97 12.00
N THR A 190 27.40 -10.30 12.10
CA THR A 190 26.75 -11.12 11.07
C THR A 190 25.25 -11.17 11.32
N PHE A 191 24.50 -10.55 10.45
CA PHE A 191 23.05 -10.60 10.48
C PHE A 191 22.54 -11.31 9.22
N SER A 192 21.95 -12.48 9.41
CA SER A 192 21.47 -13.32 8.31
C SER A 192 19.98 -13.12 8.09
N THR A 193 19.61 -12.78 6.88
CA THR A 193 18.21 -12.64 6.44
C THR A 193 17.93 -13.59 5.28
N SER A 194 16.64 -13.88 5.04
CA SER A 194 16.23 -14.70 3.90
C SER A 194 16.11 -13.90 2.59
N ASP A 195 16.02 -12.57 2.66
CA ASP A 195 15.68 -11.74 1.51
C ASP A 195 16.77 -10.73 1.15
N GLY A 196 17.23 -9.96 2.14
CA GLY A 196 18.25 -8.93 1.93
C GLY A 196 19.66 -9.49 1.87
N GLN A 197 20.54 -8.76 1.21
CA GLN A 197 21.96 -9.04 1.11
C GLN A 197 22.76 -7.78 1.40
N VAL A 198 24.06 -7.94 1.68
CA VAL A 198 24.95 -6.78 1.80
C VAL A 198 25.01 -6.04 0.46
N LEU A 199 24.82 -4.74 0.49
CA LEU A 199 24.89 -3.88 -0.69
C LEU A 199 26.26 -4.02 -1.40
N PRO A 200 26.26 -4.14 -2.74
CA PRO A 200 27.50 -4.26 -3.51
C PRO A 200 28.48 -3.13 -3.23
N GLY A 201 29.74 -3.46 -3.03
CA GLY A 201 30.80 -2.47 -2.81
C GLY A 201 30.91 -1.91 -1.39
N VAL A 202 30.08 -2.31 -0.44
CA VAL A 202 30.23 -1.95 0.97
C VAL A 202 31.18 -2.96 1.65
N PRO A 203 32.39 -2.56 2.05
CA PRO A 203 33.34 -3.48 2.69
C PRO A 203 33.01 -3.68 4.18
N LYS A 204 33.52 -4.75 4.75
CA LYS A 204 33.61 -4.87 6.20
C LYS A 204 34.63 -3.87 6.74
N PRO A 205 34.30 -3.03 7.74
CA PRO A 205 35.27 -2.10 8.31
C PRO A 205 36.45 -2.82 8.97
N SER A 206 37.62 -2.23 8.85
CA SER A 206 38.85 -2.73 9.52
C SER A 206 38.88 -2.42 11.02
N SER A 207 38.12 -1.41 11.45
CA SER A 207 37.95 -0.99 12.84
C SER A 207 36.48 -0.77 13.13
N ARG A 208 36.11 -0.87 14.39
CA ARG A 208 34.71 -0.65 14.83
C ARG A 208 34.29 0.79 14.59
N LEU A 209 33.14 0.96 13.95
CA LEU A 209 32.43 2.23 13.89
C LEU A 209 31.93 2.64 15.27
N LYS A 210 31.76 3.91 15.50
CA LYS A 210 31.12 4.46 16.70
C LYS A 210 29.61 4.57 16.55
N VAL A 211 29.14 4.94 15.35
CA VAL A 211 27.71 5.09 15.07
C VAL A 211 27.38 4.73 13.63
N VAL A 212 26.24 4.10 13.42
CA VAL A 212 25.57 3.98 12.12
C VAL A 212 24.20 4.67 12.21
N VAL A 213 23.97 5.59 11.29
CA VAL A 213 22.70 6.34 11.18
C VAL A 213 21.98 5.91 9.92
N THR A 214 20.72 5.52 10.05
CA THR A 214 19.81 5.31 8.91
C THR A 214 18.81 6.46 8.85
N PHE A 215 18.82 7.20 7.75
CA PHE A 215 18.01 8.39 7.53
C PHE A 215 16.99 8.10 6.42
N VAL A 216 15.71 8.15 6.76
CA VAL A 216 14.62 7.87 5.82
C VAL A 216 13.87 9.16 5.50
N ILE A 217 13.80 9.51 4.22
CA ILE A 217 12.99 10.61 3.67
C ILE A 217 11.65 10.02 3.27
N ASP A 218 10.67 10.03 4.16
CA ASP A 218 9.38 9.39 3.94
C ASP A 218 8.63 10.02 2.75
N GLY A 219 8.20 9.17 1.82
CA GLY A 219 7.59 9.60 0.57
C GLY A 219 8.55 10.30 -0.40
N GLY A 220 9.86 10.29 -0.13
CA GLY A 220 10.91 10.94 -0.91
C GLY A 220 11.47 10.08 -2.06
N GLY A 221 10.65 9.24 -2.69
CA GLY A 221 11.09 8.43 -3.82
C GLY A 221 11.52 9.24 -5.04
N TRP A 222 12.12 8.54 -6.02
CA TRP A 222 12.73 9.20 -7.18
C TRP A 222 11.79 10.12 -7.95
N ASN A 223 10.50 9.82 -8.02
CA ASN A 223 9.56 10.68 -8.73
C ASN A 223 9.37 12.05 -8.05
N VAL A 224 9.40 12.10 -6.72
CA VAL A 224 9.35 13.36 -5.95
C VAL A 224 10.66 14.13 -6.10
N LEU A 225 11.80 13.45 -6.01
CA LEU A 225 13.12 14.05 -6.20
C LEU A 225 13.29 14.61 -7.60
N HIS A 226 12.89 13.88 -8.64
CA HIS A 226 12.94 14.35 -10.03
C HIS A 226 11.99 15.53 -10.29
N ARG A 227 10.86 15.57 -9.60
CA ARG A 227 9.93 16.70 -9.70
C ARG A 227 10.54 18.00 -9.20
N TRP A 228 11.39 17.92 -8.17
CA TRP A 228 12.01 19.07 -7.51
C TRP A 228 13.54 18.93 -7.48
N PRO A 229 14.20 18.98 -8.65
CA PRO A 229 15.62 18.62 -8.76
C PRO A 229 16.55 19.56 -8.01
N ASP A 230 16.14 20.78 -7.70
CA ASP A 230 16.94 21.78 -7.00
C ASP A 230 16.75 21.73 -5.46
N ALA A 231 15.78 20.94 -4.98
CA ALA A 231 15.42 20.88 -3.57
C ALA A 231 16.32 19.99 -2.71
N TRP A 232 17.28 19.25 -3.29
CA TRP A 232 18.04 18.21 -2.57
C TRP A 232 19.56 18.20 -2.87
N PRO A 233 20.26 19.37 -2.76
CA PRO A 233 21.68 19.46 -3.05
C PRO A 233 22.57 18.68 -2.08
N HIS A 234 22.19 18.53 -0.80
CA HIS A 234 22.97 17.75 0.17
C HIS A 234 22.90 16.25 -0.10
N LEU A 235 21.73 15.72 -0.50
CA LEU A 235 21.58 14.33 -0.92
C LEU A 235 22.44 14.06 -2.17
N LYS A 236 22.45 14.98 -3.18
CA LYS A 236 23.35 14.87 -4.35
C LYS A 236 24.82 14.81 -3.93
N GLN A 237 25.23 15.61 -2.95
CA GLN A 237 26.60 15.55 -2.43
C GLN A 237 26.90 14.20 -1.79
N LEU A 238 25.96 13.64 -1.00
CA LEU A 238 26.15 12.32 -0.42
C LEU A 238 26.26 11.23 -1.49
N MET A 239 25.44 11.29 -2.54
CA MET A 239 25.51 10.38 -3.69
C MET A 239 26.84 10.47 -4.42
N ALA A 240 27.40 11.69 -4.56
CA ALA A 240 28.70 11.90 -5.22
C ALA A 240 29.90 11.43 -4.39
N HIS A 241 29.78 11.33 -3.07
CA HIS A 241 30.87 10.99 -2.16
C HIS A 241 30.70 9.66 -1.43
N GLY A 242 29.59 8.98 -1.60
CA GLY A 242 29.28 7.66 -1.05
C GLY A 242 29.03 6.61 -2.13
N ALA A 243 28.63 5.42 -1.72
CA ALA A 243 28.12 4.41 -2.63
C ALA A 243 26.65 4.71 -2.94
N ASN A 244 26.37 5.11 -4.17
CA ASN A 244 25.03 5.44 -4.67
C ASN A 244 24.43 4.28 -5.46
N TYR A 245 23.18 3.91 -5.17
CA TYR A 245 22.46 2.80 -5.80
C TYR A 245 21.25 3.35 -6.56
N ARG A 246 21.43 3.63 -7.86
CA ARG A 246 20.41 4.27 -8.70
C ARG A 246 19.18 3.42 -8.98
N ASN A 247 19.29 2.11 -8.84
CA ASN A 247 18.22 1.17 -9.10
C ASN A 247 17.70 0.50 -7.81
N ALA A 248 17.64 1.28 -6.73
CA ALA A 248 17.06 0.84 -5.48
C ALA A 248 15.54 0.93 -5.51
N MET A 249 14.88 -0.07 -4.93
CA MET A 249 13.43 -0.17 -4.84
C MET A 249 13.01 -0.52 -3.40
N MET A 250 11.78 -0.16 -3.02
CA MET A 250 11.16 -0.72 -1.80
C MET A 250 11.13 -2.25 -1.88
N GLY A 251 10.68 -2.79 -3.00
CA GLY A 251 10.78 -4.20 -3.36
C GLY A 251 9.60 -5.06 -2.93
N SER A 252 8.54 -4.49 -2.35
CA SER A 252 7.33 -5.20 -1.95
C SER A 252 6.08 -4.32 -2.03
N PHE A 253 4.92 -4.92 -2.31
CA PHE A 253 3.61 -4.26 -2.38
C PHE A 253 2.76 -4.63 -1.14
N PRO A 254 1.97 -3.70 -0.59
CA PRO A 254 1.81 -2.29 -1.00
C PRO A 254 2.97 -1.40 -0.57
N SER A 255 3.28 -0.37 -1.38
CA SER A 255 4.31 0.62 -1.05
C SER A 255 3.81 1.57 0.04
N VAL A 256 3.91 1.12 1.30
CA VAL A 256 3.44 1.83 2.49
C VAL A 256 4.48 1.84 3.59
N THR A 257 4.43 2.89 4.39
CA THR A 257 5.41 3.20 5.43
C THR A 257 5.67 2.03 6.40
N ALA A 258 4.62 1.40 6.94
CA ALA A 258 4.79 0.33 7.96
C ALA A 258 5.58 -0.87 7.43
N SER A 259 5.23 -1.39 6.25
CA SER A 259 5.94 -2.51 5.64
C SER A 259 7.35 -2.14 5.18
N ALA A 260 7.56 -0.92 4.68
CA ALA A 260 8.89 -0.46 4.30
C ALA A 260 9.85 -0.35 5.49
N HIS A 261 9.39 0.25 6.62
CA HIS A 261 10.21 0.37 7.83
C HIS A 261 10.51 -0.98 8.47
N ALA A 262 9.52 -1.89 8.52
CA ALA A 262 9.77 -3.26 8.95
C ALA A 262 10.80 -3.97 8.04
N THR A 263 10.75 -3.74 6.72
CA THR A 263 11.74 -4.27 5.78
C THR A 263 13.15 -3.69 6.03
N ILE A 264 13.26 -2.36 6.27
CA ILE A 264 14.54 -1.71 6.62
C ILE A 264 15.13 -2.31 7.92
N GLY A 265 14.29 -2.55 8.93
CA GLY A 265 14.73 -3.05 10.23
C GLY A 265 15.09 -4.53 10.23
N THR A 266 14.34 -5.36 9.51
CA THR A 266 14.49 -6.82 9.53
C THR A 266 15.35 -7.37 8.41
N GLY A 267 15.54 -6.62 7.31
CA GLY A 267 16.17 -7.13 6.09
C GLY A 267 15.34 -8.20 5.38
N MET A 268 14.05 -8.28 5.69
CA MET A 268 13.13 -9.25 5.10
C MET A 268 11.91 -8.53 4.53
N PHE A 269 11.18 -9.18 3.62
CA PHE A 269 9.94 -8.64 3.04
C PHE A 269 8.70 -9.02 3.86
N PRO A 270 7.55 -8.35 3.64
CA PRO A 270 6.29 -8.65 4.32
C PRO A 270 5.89 -10.12 4.36
N MET A 271 6.19 -10.88 3.33
CA MET A 271 5.94 -12.33 3.29
C MET A 271 6.64 -13.10 4.42
N HIS A 272 7.70 -12.56 5.01
CA HIS A 272 8.46 -13.15 6.10
C HIS A 272 8.30 -12.39 7.41
N HIS A 273 8.43 -11.04 7.42
CA HIS A 273 8.31 -10.28 8.66
C HIS A 273 6.85 -10.05 9.11
N GLY A 274 5.85 -10.30 8.24
CA GLY A 274 4.45 -10.31 8.59
C GLY A 274 3.75 -8.95 8.67
N ILE A 275 4.44 -7.82 8.46
CA ILE A 275 3.85 -6.49 8.39
C ILE A 275 3.50 -6.23 6.92
N SER A 276 2.32 -6.72 6.48
CA SER A 276 1.93 -6.69 5.07
C SER A 276 1.34 -5.36 4.61
N GLY A 277 1.04 -4.45 5.53
CA GLY A 277 0.44 -3.15 5.24
C GLY A 277 0.23 -2.36 6.52
N HIS A 278 -0.62 -1.32 6.47
CA HIS A 278 -1.06 -0.62 7.67
C HIS A 278 -2.06 -1.43 8.49
N ASN A 279 -2.81 -2.32 7.84
CA ASN A 279 -3.66 -3.30 8.50
C ASN A 279 -3.06 -4.69 8.25
N LEU A 280 -3.36 -5.60 9.14
CA LEU A 280 -3.03 -7.01 8.99
C LEU A 280 -4.04 -7.87 9.77
N ARG A 281 -4.17 -9.14 9.39
CA ARG A 281 -4.97 -10.11 10.15
C ARG A 281 -4.08 -10.74 11.21
N ARG A 282 -4.53 -10.69 12.46
CA ARG A 282 -3.90 -11.36 13.60
C ARG A 282 -4.99 -11.95 14.49
N ASP A 283 -4.83 -13.18 14.91
CA ASP A 283 -5.79 -13.89 15.77
C ASP A 283 -7.23 -13.88 15.24
N GLY A 284 -7.38 -13.97 13.91
CA GLY A 284 -8.67 -13.95 13.21
C GLY A 284 -9.28 -12.55 13.00
N HIS A 285 -8.67 -11.50 13.51
CA HIS A 285 -9.16 -10.12 13.43
C HIS A 285 -8.23 -9.23 12.60
N VAL A 286 -8.81 -8.27 11.88
CA VAL A 286 -8.06 -7.21 11.20
C VAL A 286 -7.76 -6.10 12.21
N GLN A 287 -6.50 -5.71 12.27
CA GLN A 287 -6.02 -4.68 13.21
C GLN A 287 -4.86 -3.89 12.62
N LYS A 288 -4.50 -2.77 13.24
CA LYS A 288 -3.37 -1.96 12.81
C LYS A 288 -2.05 -2.70 13.03
N ALA A 289 -1.12 -2.54 12.10
CA ALA A 289 0.17 -3.21 12.14
C ALA A 289 1.06 -2.82 13.35
N TRP A 290 0.73 -1.72 14.01
CA TRP A 290 1.43 -1.20 15.20
C TRP A 290 0.63 -1.35 16.50
N GLY A 291 -0.49 -2.09 16.48
CA GLY A 291 -1.37 -2.24 17.63
C GLY A 291 -2.29 -1.04 17.86
N ASP A 292 -2.78 -0.91 19.09
CA ASP A 292 -3.62 0.21 19.48
C ASP A 292 -2.85 1.54 19.46
N ILE A 293 -3.58 2.66 19.33
CA ILE A 293 -3.02 4.01 19.38
C ILE A 293 -2.25 4.19 20.70
N GLY A 294 -0.95 4.42 20.60
CA GLY A 294 -0.06 4.58 21.76
C GLY A 294 0.86 3.38 22.03
N SER A 295 0.76 2.28 21.31
CA SER A 295 1.69 1.16 21.43
C SER A 295 2.36 0.85 20.09
N ALA A 296 3.65 1.19 19.90
CA ALA A 296 4.44 0.42 18.96
C ALA A 296 4.65 -0.94 19.60
N ASP A 297 3.84 -1.90 19.22
CA ASP A 297 4.02 -3.26 19.72
C ASP A 297 4.89 -4.04 18.73
N PRO A 298 6.20 -4.20 19.01
CA PRO A 298 7.10 -4.96 18.13
C PRO A 298 6.72 -6.43 18.03
N SER A 299 5.85 -6.93 18.92
CA SER A 299 5.35 -8.30 18.88
C SER A 299 4.55 -8.63 17.61
N TYR A 300 4.26 -7.64 16.79
CA TYR A 300 3.66 -7.85 15.48
C TYR A 300 4.65 -8.33 14.42
N LEU A 301 5.95 -8.08 14.60
CA LEU A 301 6.99 -8.69 13.76
C LEU A 301 7.09 -10.21 14.01
N LEU A 302 7.24 -10.97 12.95
CA LEU A 302 7.43 -12.43 13.00
C LEU A 302 8.89 -12.84 13.04
N VAL A 303 9.79 -11.90 12.80
CA VAL A 303 11.24 -12.08 12.73
C VAL A 303 11.92 -10.95 13.49
N PRO A 304 13.13 -11.17 14.03
CA PRO A 304 13.85 -10.12 14.73
C PRO A 304 14.28 -9.00 13.79
N THR A 305 14.42 -7.80 14.33
CA THR A 305 15.14 -6.71 13.67
C THR A 305 16.63 -6.91 13.83
N LEU A 306 17.43 -6.24 12.98
CA LEU A 306 18.88 -6.14 13.20
C LEU A 306 19.19 -5.54 14.58
N ALA A 307 18.41 -4.54 15.00
CA ALA A 307 18.59 -3.89 16.29
C ALA A 307 18.42 -4.86 17.47
N MET A 308 17.40 -5.75 17.40
CA MET A 308 17.19 -6.80 18.40
C MET A 308 18.37 -7.77 18.46
N ASP A 309 18.73 -8.34 17.31
CA ASP A 309 19.80 -9.31 17.20
C ASP A 309 21.17 -8.73 17.66
N TYR A 310 21.41 -7.47 17.30
CA TYR A 310 22.64 -6.77 17.72
C TYR A 310 22.61 -6.38 19.20
N ALA A 311 21.47 -5.98 19.75
CA ALA A 311 21.33 -5.73 21.18
C ALA A 311 21.64 -6.98 22.01
N ASP A 312 21.10 -8.13 21.62
CA ASP A 312 21.39 -9.41 22.26
C ASP A 312 22.86 -9.78 22.15
N ALA A 313 23.47 -9.67 20.96
CA ALA A 313 24.88 -9.95 20.73
C ALA A 313 25.84 -9.06 21.55
N THR A 314 25.41 -7.85 21.88
CA THR A 314 26.17 -6.89 22.69
C THR A 314 25.77 -6.89 24.17
N ASN A 315 24.97 -7.84 24.62
CA ASN A 315 24.37 -7.87 25.96
C ASN A 315 23.69 -6.53 26.33
N HIS A 316 22.97 -5.95 25.39
CA HIS A 316 22.26 -4.66 25.48
C HIS A 316 23.18 -3.47 25.89
N GLN A 317 24.47 -3.51 25.52
CA GLN A 317 25.39 -2.40 25.73
C GLN A 317 25.38 -1.37 24.61
N ALA A 318 24.89 -1.74 23.40
CA ALA A 318 24.74 -0.81 22.31
C ALA A 318 23.69 0.27 22.66
N TRP A 319 24.01 1.54 22.37
CA TRP A 319 23.00 2.58 22.36
C TRP A 319 22.19 2.45 21.06
N ILE A 320 20.87 2.34 21.19
CA ILE A 320 19.96 2.24 20.05
C ILE A 320 18.88 3.28 20.20
N GLY A 321 18.64 4.06 19.14
CA GLY A 321 17.63 5.11 19.13
C GLY A 321 16.86 5.18 17.83
N GLU A 322 15.59 5.56 17.94
CA GLU A 322 14.72 5.86 16.81
C GLU A 322 13.98 7.18 17.05
N ILE A 323 14.03 8.07 16.06
CA ILE A 323 13.38 9.37 16.07
C ILE A 323 12.52 9.48 14.81
N GLY A 324 11.25 9.24 14.96
CA GLY A 324 10.27 9.28 13.88
C GLY A 324 9.16 10.27 14.16
N TYR A 325 8.49 10.76 13.12
CA TYR A 325 7.34 11.64 13.31
C TYR A 325 6.09 10.88 13.77
N GLN A 326 5.91 9.66 13.27
CA GLN A 326 4.72 8.86 13.53
C GLN A 326 5.04 7.53 14.21
N ILE A 327 4.05 7.04 14.94
CA ILE A 327 4.09 5.81 15.72
C ILE A 327 4.40 4.57 14.89
N TRP A 328 3.92 4.49 13.64
CA TRP A 328 4.07 3.33 12.77
C TRP A 328 5.45 3.19 12.12
N HIS A 329 6.39 4.06 12.44
CA HIS A 329 7.80 3.85 12.13
C HIS A 329 8.51 3.20 13.31
N VAL A 330 8.18 3.71 14.50
CA VAL A 330 8.89 3.43 15.73
C VAL A 330 8.60 2.02 16.23
N GLY A 331 9.63 1.27 16.55
CA GLY A 331 9.54 -0.10 17.04
C GLY A 331 9.52 -1.19 15.96
N MET A 332 9.15 -0.88 14.72
CA MET A 332 9.24 -1.83 13.61
C MET A 332 10.62 -1.84 12.96
N THR A 333 11.33 -0.72 13.04
CA THR A 333 12.66 -0.57 12.45
C THR A 333 13.75 -0.96 13.44
N SER A 334 13.63 -0.54 14.70
CA SER A 334 14.72 -0.58 15.66
C SER A 334 14.39 -1.27 16.98
N ASP A 335 13.36 -2.13 17.04
CA ASP A 335 13.06 -2.83 18.29
C ASP A 335 14.27 -3.64 18.77
N PRO A 336 14.92 -3.25 19.89
CA PRO A 336 16.06 -3.97 20.44
C PRO A 336 15.66 -5.05 21.43
N GLY A 337 14.35 -5.32 21.62
CA GLY A 337 13.89 -6.25 22.62
C GLY A 337 14.13 -5.81 24.07
N LYS A 338 13.61 -6.58 25.02
CA LYS A 338 13.85 -6.41 26.46
C LYS A 338 15.01 -7.31 26.91
N GLY A 339 16.12 -6.71 27.28
CA GLY A 339 17.21 -7.41 27.95
C GLY A 339 17.19 -7.20 29.48
N PRO A 340 17.65 -8.15 30.28
CA PRO A 340 17.80 -7.97 31.73
C PRO A 340 18.85 -6.90 32.02
N GLY A 341 18.46 -5.82 32.73
CA GLY A 341 19.35 -4.72 33.11
C GLY A 341 19.69 -3.75 31.99
N SER A 342 18.97 -3.79 30.87
CA SER A 342 19.25 -2.97 29.70
C SER A 342 18.96 -1.49 29.95
N LYS A 343 19.81 -0.64 29.42
CA LYS A 343 19.45 0.74 29.12
C LYS A 343 18.31 0.68 28.12
N GLN A 344 17.16 1.21 28.49
CA GLN A 344 16.03 1.26 27.57
C GLN A 344 16.45 2.03 26.31
N PRO A 345 16.14 1.53 25.13
CA PRO A 345 16.40 2.26 23.89
C PRO A 345 15.58 3.54 23.84
N VAL A 346 16.09 4.50 23.08
CA VAL A 346 15.38 5.73 22.79
C VAL A 346 14.45 5.51 21.62
N ALA A 347 13.13 5.70 21.82
CA ALA A 347 12.21 5.73 20.70
C ALA A 347 11.15 6.80 20.95
N ILE A 348 11.07 7.76 20.05
CA ILE A 348 10.15 8.89 20.18
C ILE A 348 9.43 9.20 18.87
N TYR A 349 8.23 9.67 19.02
CA TYR A 349 7.40 10.16 17.94
C TYR A 349 6.67 11.45 18.34
N TRP A 350 6.19 12.19 17.35
CA TRP A 350 5.36 13.36 17.57
C TRP A 350 3.89 12.95 17.66
N ASP A 351 3.30 13.09 18.85
CA ASP A 351 1.87 12.86 19.06
C ASP A 351 1.07 14.11 18.68
N GLU A 352 0.63 14.16 17.44
CA GLU A 352 -0.14 15.29 16.92
C GLU A 352 -1.62 15.26 17.30
N ASP A 353 -2.14 14.09 17.62
CA ASP A 353 -3.58 13.90 17.81
C ASP A 353 -4.05 14.20 19.24
N VAL A 354 -3.23 13.86 20.24
CA VAL A 354 -3.64 13.92 21.65
C VAL A 354 -2.88 15.01 22.43
N THR A 355 -1.55 14.92 22.47
CA THR A 355 -0.76 15.78 23.34
C THR A 355 -0.03 16.91 22.62
N ASN A 356 0.15 16.76 21.29
CA ASN A 356 0.93 17.68 20.46
C ASN A 356 2.35 17.89 21.01
N ARG A 357 3.04 16.78 21.34
CA ARG A 357 4.39 16.73 21.92
C ARG A 357 5.15 15.52 21.41
N TRP A 358 6.48 15.59 21.51
CA TRP A 358 7.31 14.40 21.42
C TRP A 358 7.04 13.47 22.59
N GLN A 359 6.82 12.21 22.31
CA GLN A 359 6.53 11.19 23.29
C GLN A 359 7.35 9.93 23.02
N SER A 360 7.66 9.21 24.10
CA SER A 360 8.04 7.82 24.00
C SER A 360 6.77 6.98 23.94
N GLN A 361 6.78 6.07 23.00
CA GLN A 361 5.77 5.08 22.84
C GLN A 361 6.09 3.89 23.76
N ASN A 362 5.14 3.41 24.52
CA ASN A 362 5.38 2.34 25.46
C ASN A 362 6.57 2.61 26.42
N PRO A 363 6.36 3.43 27.47
CA PRO A 363 7.45 3.80 28.39
C PRO A 363 8.06 2.63 29.16
N ASP A 364 7.42 1.46 29.14
CA ASP A 364 8.00 0.23 29.68
C ASP A 364 9.11 -0.37 28.78
N LEU A 365 9.10 -0.03 27.50
CA LEU A 365 10.08 -0.49 26.52
C LEU A 365 11.09 0.58 26.15
N PHE A 366 10.63 1.82 25.96
CA PHE A 366 11.41 2.90 25.40
C PHE A 366 11.46 4.10 26.35
N ARG A 367 12.53 4.86 26.31
CA ARG A 367 12.69 6.10 27.06
C ARG A 367 12.81 7.32 26.14
N MET A 368 12.55 8.49 26.70
CA MET A 368 12.85 9.76 26.07
C MET A 368 14.35 10.03 26.10
N PRO A 369 14.94 10.64 25.06
CA PRO A 369 16.32 11.13 25.12
C PRO A 369 16.45 12.29 26.12
N GLU A 370 17.66 12.49 26.63
CA GLU A 370 17.95 13.59 27.54
C GLU A 370 18.05 14.94 26.81
N GLY A 371 17.69 16.02 27.47
CA GLY A 371 17.90 17.38 26.98
C GLY A 371 16.98 17.84 25.85
N LEU A 372 15.82 17.19 25.67
CA LEU A 372 14.89 17.58 24.62
C LEU A 372 14.47 19.05 24.72
N PRO A 373 14.48 19.81 23.60
CA PRO A 373 13.94 21.16 23.58
C PRO A 373 12.44 21.14 23.88
N ALA A 374 12.01 22.06 24.75
CA ALA A 374 10.61 22.19 25.08
C ALA A 374 9.77 22.52 23.84
N ARG A 375 8.47 22.18 23.86
CA ARG A 375 7.51 22.56 22.81
C ARG A 375 7.55 24.04 22.45
N GLN A 376 7.80 24.92 23.45
CA GLN A 376 8.01 26.34 23.25
C GLN A 376 9.10 26.66 22.21
N TYR A 377 10.08 25.79 22.06
CA TYR A 377 11.10 25.97 21.03
C TYR A 377 10.47 26.00 19.63
N LEU A 378 9.51 25.11 19.34
CA LEU A 378 8.78 25.12 18.07
C LEU A 378 7.97 26.41 17.90
N THR A 379 7.24 26.82 18.93
CA THR A 379 6.34 28.00 18.86
C THR A 379 7.08 29.33 18.86
N ASP A 380 8.06 29.49 19.75
CA ASP A 380 8.67 30.79 20.03
C ASP A 380 9.91 31.06 19.15
N LYS A 381 10.61 30.02 18.72
CA LYS A 381 11.83 30.14 17.90
C LYS A 381 11.61 29.87 16.43
N LEU A 382 11.00 28.74 16.11
CA LEU A 382 10.88 28.31 14.73
C LEU A 382 9.76 29.05 13.98
N LEU A 383 8.62 29.27 14.62
CA LEU A 383 7.55 30.04 14.00
C LEU A 383 7.89 31.52 13.83
N GLU A 384 8.60 32.10 14.80
CA GLU A 384 9.11 33.46 14.66
C GLU A 384 10.04 33.60 13.44
N ARG A 385 10.93 32.61 13.24
CA ARG A 385 11.88 32.61 12.10
C ARG A 385 11.22 32.32 10.74
N PHE A 386 10.32 31.34 10.69
CA PHE A 386 9.65 30.95 9.44
C PHE A 386 8.44 31.82 9.08
N GLY A 387 7.99 32.66 10.04
CA GLY A 387 6.78 33.45 9.87
C GLY A 387 5.49 32.61 9.96
N PRO A 388 4.32 33.25 9.83
CA PRO A 388 3.07 32.51 9.71
C PRO A 388 3.13 31.71 8.40
N VAL A 389 3.14 30.39 8.49
CA VAL A 389 2.95 29.50 7.33
C VAL A 389 1.56 29.79 6.79
N GLU A 390 1.49 30.33 5.55
CA GLU A 390 0.27 30.84 4.94
C GLU A 390 -0.91 29.88 5.13
N GLY A 391 -2.01 30.40 5.67
CA GLY A 391 -3.24 29.63 5.88
C GLY A 391 -3.23 28.63 7.05
N ARG A 392 -2.19 28.58 7.89
CA ARG A 392 -2.04 27.62 8.98
C ARG A 392 -1.83 28.30 10.31
N LYS A 393 -2.87 28.30 11.11
CA LYS A 393 -2.69 28.46 12.54
C LYS A 393 -2.09 27.15 13.05
N LEU A 394 -1.03 27.23 13.85
CA LEU A 394 -0.69 26.19 14.82
C LEU A 394 -1.85 26.15 15.80
N ASP A 395 -2.98 25.57 15.35
CA ASP A 395 -4.03 25.30 16.30
C ASP A 395 -3.49 24.23 17.27
N GLY A 396 -4.04 24.22 18.48
CA GLY A 396 -3.60 23.29 19.51
C GLY A 396 -3.84 21.81 19.19
N ARG A 397 -4.18 21.45 17.94
CA ARG A 397 -4.45 20.10 17.47
C ARG A 397 -3.39 19.53 16.49
N GLY A 398 -2.29 20.26 16.23
CA GLY A 398 -1.10 19.74 15.57
C GLY A 398 -1.17 19.38 14.07
N LYS A 399 -2.33 19.10 13.54
CA LYS A 399 -2.52 18.55 12.15
C LYS A 399 -1.95 19.40 11.02
N LYS A 400 -1.59 20.65 11.28
CA LYS A 400 -1.05 21.57 10.27
C LYS A 400 0.46 21.78 10.37
N VAL A 401 1.10 21.25 11.40
CA VAL A 401 2.55 21.35 11.61
C VAL A 401 3.29 20.31 10.78
N CYS A 402 2.69 19.15 10.57
CA CYS A 402 3.27 17.98 9.87
C CYS A 402 3.92 18.31 8.52
N CYS A 403 3.36 19.27 7.79
CA CYS A 403 3.69 19.58 6.41
C CYS A 403 4.40 20.92 6.28
N SER A 404 5.23 21.28 7.24
CA SER A 404 5.87 22.59 7.30
C SER A 404 7.35 22.51 7.70
N PRO A 405 8.20 23.43 7.23
CA PRO A 405 9.62 23.48 7.59
C PRO A 405 9.89 23.52 9.11
N PRO A 406 9.13 24.22 9.94
CA PRO A 406 9.39 24.28 11.38
C PRO A 406 9.46 22.91 12.07
N ILE A 407 8.58 21.96 11.73
CA ILE A 407 8.62 20.64 12.37
C ILE A 407 9.82 19.83 11.92
N VAL A 408 10.23 19.98 10.65
CA VAL A 408 11.42 19.31 10.10
C VAL A 408 12.66 19.76 10.85
N GLU A 409 12.83 21.08 11.04
CA GLU A 409 13.95 21.63 11.81
C GLU A 409 13.87 21.25 13.31
N TYR A 410 12.67 21.25 13.88
CA TYR A 410 12.48 20.83 15.27
C TYR A 410 12.92 19.38 15.50
N GLN A 411 12.62 18.49 14.57
CA GLN A 411 13.09 17.12 14.61
C GLN A 411 14.63 17.03 14.57
N SER A 412 15.28 17.83 13.74
CA SER A 412 16.74 17.89 13.69
C SER A 412 17.37 18.45 14.97
N GLU A 413 16.67 19.37 15.64
CA GLU A 413 17.13 19.83 16.96
C GLU A 413 17.08 18.69 17.99
N ILE A 414 16.04 17.83 17.94
CA ILE A 414 15.99 16.61 18.75
C ILE A 414 17.19 15.71 18.50
N ILE A 415 17.55 15.49 17.22
CA ILE A 415 18.71 14.69 16.84
C ILE A 415 20.00 15.30 17.36
N ALA A 416 20.16 16.62 17.21
CA ALA A 416 21.34 17.34 17.72
C ALA A 416 21.47 17.22 19.24
N GLN A 417 20.37 17.35 19.99
CA GLN A 417 20.37 17.17 21.45
C GLN A 417 20.65 15.72 21.84
N ALA A 418 20.15 14.74 21.11
CA ALA A 418 20.48 13.33 21.33
C ALA A 418 21.98 13.07 21.12
N LEU A 419 22.56 13.57 20.02
CA LEU A 419 24.00 13.45 19.77
C LEU A 419 24.87 14.14 20.84
N ALA A 420 24.39 15.23 21.43
CA ALA A 420 25.12 15.98 22.46
C ALA A 420 25.01 15.37 23.86
N ASN A 421 23.87 14.80 24.22
CA ASN A 421 23.58 14.42 25.61
C ASN A 421 23.51 12.90 25.83
N GLU A 422 23.24 12.12 24.77
CA GLU A 422 23.19 10.66 24.85
C GLU A 422 24.58 10.03 24.64
N PRO A 423 24.83 8.84 25.18
CA PRO A 423 26.15 8.18 25.07
C PRO A 423 26.39 7.55 23.69
N ILE A 424 26.02 8.26 22.62
CA ILE A 424 26.18 7.82 21.22
C ILE A 424 27.65 7.75 20.88
N GLY A 425 28.09 6.59 20.38
CA GLY A 425 29.50 6.33 20.04
C GLY A 425 30.42 6.15 21.24
N GLN A 426 29.90 6.22 22.46
CA GLN A 426 30.64 5.96 23.69
C GLN A 426 30.48 4.50 24.11
N GLY A 427 31.48 3.87 24.64
CA GLY A 427 31.44 2.46 25.01
C GLY A 427 31.97 1.53 23.93
N ASP A 428 31.83 0.21 24.14
CA ASP A 428 32.49 -0.84 23.32
C ASP A 428 31.62 -1.35 22.18
N ALA A 429 30.31 -1.01 22.15
CA ALA A 429 29.41 -1.34 21.07
C ALA A 429 29.16 -0.13 20.17
N THR A 430 28.94 -0.36 18.87
CA THR A 430 28.55 0.67 17.92
C THR A 430 27.10 1.11 18.20
N SER A 431 26.84 2.41 18.20
CA SER A 431 25.50 2.95 18.36
C SER A 431 24.70 2.87 17.05
N LEU A 432 23.40 2.65 17.16
CA LEU A 432 22.45 2.69 16.04
C LEU A 432 21.47 3.84 16.23
N LEU A 433 21.28 4.65 15.19
CA LEU A 433 20.27 5.70 15.17
C LEU A 433 19.44 5.58 13.88
N TYR A 434 18.13 5.41 14.04
CA TYR A 434 17.18 5.43 12.95
C TYR A 434 16.38 6.73 12.98
N VAL A 435 16.25 7.37 11.84
CA VAL A 435 15.56 8.66 11.71
C VAL A 435 14.61 8.62 10.54
N ASN A 436 13.34 8.98 10.76
CA ASN A 436 12.35 9.13 9.70
C ASN A 436 11.83 10.58 9.67
N TYR A 437 11.90 11.22 8.50
CA TYR A 437 11.28 12.51 8.22
C TYR A 437 9.99 12.34 7.43
N LYS A 438 8.86 12.29 8.12
CA LYS A 438 7.51 12.05 7.56
C LYS A 438 6.96 13.21 6.74
N SER A 439 7.51 14.42 6.90
CA SER A 439 6.93 15.64 6.32
C SER A 439 6.76 15.64 4.81
N PRO A 440 7.66 15.10 3.96
CA PRO A 440 7.46 15.02 2.52
C PRO A 440 6.24 14.18 2.13
N ASP A 441 6.03 13.03 2.77
CA ASP A 441 4.86 12.18 2.53
C ASP A 441 3.56 12.89 2.91
N TYR A 442 3.51 13.46 4.10
CA TYR A 442 2.34 14.22 4.54
C TYR A 442 2.05 15.43 3.66
N THR A 443 3.07 16.08 3.13
CA THR A 443 2.88 17.20 2.20
C THR A 443 2.24 16.72 0.89
N GLY A 444 2.62 15.56 0.40
CA GLY A 444 1.96 14.90 -0.72
C GLY A 444 0.50 14.58 -0.46
N HIS A 445 0.18 14.06 0.72
CA HIS A 445 -1.20 13.74 1.12
C HIS A 445 -2.08 14.98 1.34
N VAL A 446 -1.50 16.10 1.76
CA VAL A 446 -2.25 17.33 2.04
C VAL A 446 -2.37 18.23 0.83
N TYR A 447 -1.32 18.34 0.01
CA TYR A 447 -1.26 19.27 -1.12
C TYR A 447 -1.11 18.57 -2.47
N ASN A 448 -0.35 17.57 -2.59
CA ASN A 448 0.16 16.73 -3.68
C ASN A 448 1.67 16.92 -3.94
N MET A 449 2.26 15.93 -4.62
CA MET A 449 3.69 15.93 -4.92
C MET A 449 4.16 17.07 -5.85
N ASN A 450 3.25 17.65 -6.63
CA ASN A 450 3.56 18.75 -7.57
C ASN A 450 3.37 20.15 -6.96
N ASN A 451 2.88 20.24 -5.72
CA ASN A 451 2.62 21.52 -5.06
C ASN A 451 3.93 22.15 -4.56
N PRO A 452 4.14 23.47 -4.70
CA PRO A 452 5.33 24.15 -4.19
C PRO A 452 5.60 23.95 -2.69
N ASN A 453 4.59 23.67 -1.88
CA ASN A 453 4.80 23.30 -0.47
C ASN A 453 5.61 21.99 -0.33
N THR A 454 5.50 21.07 -1.28
CA THR A 454 6.31 19.84 -1.28
C THR A 454 7.77 20.16 -1.57
N GLU A 455 8.06 21.07 -2.50
CA GLU A 455 9.42 21.58 -2.76
C GLU A 455 10.02 22.23 -1.50
N ILE A 456 9.25 23.12 -0.84
CA ILE A 456 9.69 23.84 0.37
C ILE A 456 10.04 22.86 1.49
N VAL A 457 9.17 21.86 1.74
CA VAL A 457 9.40 20.87 2.78
C VAL A 457 10.55 19.93 2.42
N LEU A 458 10.65 19.48 1.17
CA LEU A 458 11.75 18.65 0.71
C LEU A 458 13.10 19.40 0.83
N THR A 459 13.13 20.68 0.46
CA THR A 459 14.31 21.53 0.65
C THR A 459 14.73 21.61 2.11
N GLN A 460 13.76 21.76 3.04
CA GLN A 460 14.07 21.77 4.48
C GLN A 460 14.61 20.41 4.95
N VAL A 461 14.02 19.28 4.49
CA VAL A 461 14.54 17.96 4.86
C VAL A 461 15.97 17.77 4.35
N ASP A 462 16.28 18.23 3.15
CA ASP A 462 17.63 18.15 2.61
C ASP A 462 18.63 19.03 3.38
N LEU A 463 18.23 20.24 3.77
CA LEU A 463 19.03 21.09 4.67
C LEU A 463 19.34 20.39 5.98
N GLU A 464 18.34 19.72 6.56
CA GLU A 464 18.52 18.99 7.81
C GLU A 464 19.36 17.71 7.62
N LEU A 465 19.29 17.06 6.49
CA LEU A 465 20.22 15.99 6.12
C LEU A 465 21.67 16.51 6.10
N GLY A 466 21.88 17.68 5.51
CA GLY A 466 23.18 18.38 5.55
C GLY A 466 23.64 18.71 6.97
N ARG A 467 22.70 19.14 7.84
CA ARG A 467 22.97 19.39 9.25
C ARG A 467 23.37 18.12 10.01
N VAL A 468 22.61 17.04 9.85
CA VAL A 468 22.92 15.74 10.48
C VAL A 468 24.30 15.25 10.03
N ARG A 469 24.61 15.32 8.73
CA ARG A 469 25.95 15.00 8.22
C ARG A 469 27.01 15.84 8.93
N THR A 470 26.86 17.16 9.02
CA THR A 470 27.81 18.07 9.67
C THR A 470 28.00 17.74 11.14
N LEU A 471 26.93 17.40 11.87
CA LEU A 471 27.01 16.96 13.26
C LEU A 471 27.82 15.68 13.40
N LEU A 472 27.62 14.70 12.53
CA LEU A 472 28.40 13.44 12.52
C LEU A 472 29.87 13.70 12.20
N GLU A 473 30.18 14.50 11.18
CA GLU A 473 31.55 14.87 10.80
C GLU A 473 32.27 15.69 11.90
N SER A 474 31.52 16.42 12.72
CA SER A 474 32.08 17.17 13.86
C SER A 474 32.32 16.30 15.09
N ALA A 475 31.51 15.26 15.31
CA ALA A 475 31.58 14.39 16.47
C ALA A 475 32.54 13.19 16.26
N PHE A 476 32.71 12.75 15.01
CA PHE A 476 33.40 11.52 14.66
C PHE A 476 34.41 11.73 13.53
N GLN A 477 35.52 10.97 13.57
CA GLN A 477 36.52 10.99 12.49
C GLN A 477 36.09 10.11 11.30
N PRO A 478 36.68 10.30 10.10
CA PRO A 478 36.58 9.33 9.02
C PRO A 478 36.94 7.91 9.50
N GLY A 479 36.10 6.94 9.19
CA GLY A 479 36.22 5.57 9.68
C GLY A 479 35.44 5.28 10.97
N GLU A 480 34.83 6.27 11.61
CA GLU A 480 34.11 6.11 12.87
C GLU A 480 32.58 6.16 12.73
N PHE A 481 32.04 6.62 11.61
CA PHE A 481 30.60 6.68 11.38
C PHE A 481 30.19 6.25 9.97
N ALA A 482 28.93 5.87 9.84
CA ALA A 482 28.27 5.66 8.57
C ALA A 482 26.87 6.33 8.59
N LEU A 483 26.48 6.87 7.45
CA LEU A 483 25.15 7.45 7.20
C LEU A 483 24.54 6.75 5.97
N ILE A 484 23.48 6.01 6.18
CA ILE A 484 22.67 5.38 5.13
C ILE A 484 21.46 6.27 4.90
N VAL A 485 21.24 6.73 3.68
CA VAL A 485 20.08 7.59 3.34
C VAL A 485 19.22 6.89 2.31
N THR A 486 17.92 6.84 2.57
CA THR A 486 16.93 6.28 1.64
C THR A 486 15.60 7.00 1.77
N ALA A 487 14.62 6.59 0.96
CA ALA A 487 13.19 6.81 1.17
C ALA A 487 12.51 5.46 1.36
N ASP A 488 11.35 5.44 1.96
CA ASP A 488 10.55 4.24 2.14
C ASP A 488 9.68 3.92 0.91
N HIS A 489 9.20 4.95 0.20
CA HIS A 489 8.46 4.86 -1.06
C HIS A 489 8.45 6.22 -1.78
N GLY A 490 7.89 6.24 -3.00
CA GLY A 490 7.54 7.46 -3.72
C GLY A 490 6.07 7.83 -3.53
N GLN A 491 5.56 8.69 -4.40
CA GLN A 491 4.17 9.14 -4.37
C GLN A 491 3.52 8.88 -5.74
N CYS A 492 2.20 8.61 -5.77
CA CYS A 492 1.53 8.45 -7.04
C CYS A 492 1.36 9.81 -7.74
N PRO A 493 1.55 9.83 -9.06
CA PRO A 493 1.37 11.03 -9.87
C PRO A 493 -0.08 11.51 -9.83
N LEU A 494 -0.28 12.80 -10.09
CA LEU A 494 -1.63 13.34 -10.25
C LEU A 494 -2.30 12.74 -11.50
N VAL A 495 -3.52 12.23 -11.32
CA VAL A 495 -4.28 11.60 -12.41
C VAL A 495 -4.48 12.49 -13.62
N ASP A 496 -4.64 13.80 -13.40
CA ASP A 496 -4.83 14.78 -14.47
C ASP A 496 -3.57 14.95 -15.35
N HIS A 497 -2.39 14.80 -14.75
CA HIS A 497 -1.11 14.90 -15.47
C HIS A 497 -0.71 13.55 -16.08
N ALA A 498 -0.92 12.48 -15.38
CA ALA A 498 -0.51 11.14 -15.80
C ALA A 498 -1.55 10.42 -16.68
N GLY A 499 -2.73 11.01 -16.87
CA GLY A 499 -3.80 10.44 -17.69
C GLY A 499 -4.57 9.31 -17.00
N GLY A 500 -4.44 9.16 -15.69
CA GLY A 500 -5.16 8.20 -14.86
C GLY A 500 -6.63 8.54 -14.61
N VAL A 501 -7.24 7.80 -13.70
CA VAL A 501 -8.54 8.09 -13.12
C VAL A 501 -8.47 7.92 -11.60
N ARG A 502 -9.39 8.56 -10.91
CA ARG A 502 -9.47 8.50 -9.44
C ARG A 502 -10.55 7.52 -9.03
N LEU A 503 -10.18 6.53 -8.24
CA LEU A 503 -11.09 5.57 -7.65
C LEU A 503 -11.68 6.16 -6.35
N ASP A 504 -13.01 6.10 -6.26
CA ASP A 504 -13.73 6.30 -5.01
C ASP A 504 -13.89 4.95 -4.30
N PRO A 505 -13.22 4.72 -3.17
CA PRO A 505 -13.27 3.45 -2.48
C PRO A 505 -14.64 3.16 -1.85
N ILE A 506 -15.43 4.18 -1.51
CA ILE A 506 -16.76 4.01 -0.92
C ILE A 506 -17.73 3.49 -1.96
N GLN A 507 -17.75 4.14 -3.14
CA GLN A 507 -18.60 3.69 -4.25
C GLN A 507 -18.22 2.27 -4.67
N LEU A 508 -16.93 1.96 -4.78
CA LEU A 508 -16.45 0.62 -5.08
C LEU A 508 -16.97 -0.40 -4.06
N GLN A 509 -16.86 -0.09 -2.78
CA GLN A 509 -17.30 -0.97 -1.71
C GLN A 509 -18.81 -1.20 -1.74
N GLU A 510 -19.60 -0.14 -1.97
CA GLU A 510 -21.06 -0.24 -2.09
C GLU A 510 -21.48 -1.09 -3.30
N ASP A 511 -20.84 -0.92 -4.45
CA ASP A 511 -21.16 -1.67 -5.67
C ASP A 511 -20.85 -3.17 -5.51
N ILE A 512 -19.73 -3.50 -4.91
CA ILE A 512 -19.35 -4.89 -4.62
C ILE A 512 -20.28 -5.49 -3.55
N ALA A 513 -20.59 -4.73 -2.48
CA ALA A 513 -21.54 -5.14 -1.45
C ALA A 513 -22.95 -5.34 -2.00
N HIS A 514 -23.37 -4.53 -2.96
CA HIS A 514 -24.65 -4.69 -3.64
C HIS A 514 -24.72 -6.01 -4.42
N LYS A 515 -23.60 -6.42 -5.02
CA LYS A 515 -23.51 -7.66 -5.82
C LYS A 515 -23.45 -8.92 -4.98
N PHE A 516 -22.72 -8.92 -3.86
CA PHE A 516 -22.41 -10.09 -3.05
C PHE A 516 -23.04 -10.06 -1.65
N GLY A 517 -23.65 -8.96 -1.23
CA GLY A 517 -24.17 -8.72 0.11
C GLY A 517 -23.16 -7.95 0.99
N ARG A 518 -23.67 -7.11 1.87
CA ARG A 518 -22.85 -6.24 2.74
C ARG A 518 -22.02 -7.03 3.78
N SER A 519 -22.48 -8.20 4.15
CA SER A 519 -21.83 -9.06 5.15
C SER A 519 -20.51 -9.67 4.69
N ILE A 520 -20.16 -9.59 3.41
CA ILE A 520 -18.89 -10.15 2.91
C ILE A 520 -17.65 -9.39 3.40
N TRP A 521 -17.83 -8.16 3.89
CA TRP A 521 -16.73 -7.34 4.37
C TRP A 521 -16.39 -7.67 5.82
N ASP A 522 -15.10 -7.77 6.13
CA ASP A 522 -14.65 -7.73 7.51
C ASP A 522 -14.87 -6.30 8.05
N VAL A 523 -15.54 -6.18 9.17
CA VAL A 523 -16.02 -4.90 9.74
C VAL A 523 -14.89 -3.90 9.96
N ALA A 524 -13.69 -4.38 10.26
CA ALA A 524 -12.52 -3.53 10.50
C ALA A 524 -12.00 -2.80 9.25
N THR A 525 -12.43 -3.21 8.05
CA THR A 525 -11.97 -2.59 6.78
C THR A 525 -12.85 -1.46 6.29
N LEU A 526 -14.03 -1.26 6.87
CA LEU A 526 -15.00 -0.27 6.40
C LEU A 526 -14.53 1.17 6.55
N ASP A 527 -13.70 1.45 7.57
CA ASP A 527 -13.21 2.80 7.85
C ASP A 527 -11.86 3.12 7.18
N ASP A 528 -11.18 2.13 6.59
CA ASP A 528 -9.81 2.27 6.11
C ASP A 528 -9.52 1.48 4.82
N VAL A 529 -10.48 1.46 3.89
CA VAL A 529 -10.29 0.82 2.57
C VAL A 529 -9.21 1.56 1.79
N LYS A 530 -7.98 1.15 2.00
CA LYS A 530 -6.89 1.46 1.07
C LYS A 530 -7.01 0.48 -0.08
N PRO A 531 -7.09 0.95 -1.31
CA PRO A 531 -7.41 0.09 -2.46
C PRO A 531 -6.24 -0.79 -2.91
N SER A 532 -5.38 -1.20 -2.00
CA SER A 532 -4.32 -2.18 -2.22
C SER A 532 -4.68 -3.56 -1.68
N GLU A 533 -5.52 -3.64 -0.64
CA GLU A 533 -5.90 -4.89 0.01
C GLU A 533 -7.36 -4.88 0.46
N VAL A 534 -7.99 -6.03 0.38
CA VAL A 534 -9.37 -6.25 0.87
C VAL A 534 -9.38 -7.41 1.83
N TYR A 535 -9.99 -7.20 2.99
CA TYR A 535 -10.25 -8.24 3.99
C TYR A 535 -11.70 -8.66 3.91
N LEU A 536 -11.94 -9.96 3.78
CA LEU A 536 -13.26 -10.53 3.61
C LEU A 536 -13.67 -11.32 4.86
N ASP A 537 -14.95 -11.30 5.18
CA ASP A 537 -15.51 -12.15 6.22
C ASP A 537 -15.69 -13.60 5.68
N ALA A 538 -14.83 -14.50 6.13
CA ALA A 538 -14.82 -15.89 5.68
C ALA A 538 -16.14 -16.63 6.01
N ARG A 539 -16.77 -16.29 7.12
CA ARG A 539 -18.04 -16.90 7.53
C ARG A 539 -19.18 -16.42 6.64
N ALA A 540 -19.27 -15.11 6.41
CA ALA A 540 -20.29 -14.54 5.53
C ALA A 540 -20.15 -15.05 4.09
N MET A 541 -18.92 -15.20 3.59
CA MET A 541 -18.65 -15.79 2.27
C MET A 541 -19.12 -17.24 2.19
N PHE A 542 -18.83 -18.02 3.22
CA PHE A 542 -19.28 -19.42 3.29
C PHE A 542 -20.81 -19.52 3.29
N ASP A 543 -21.48 -18.73 4.12
CA ASP A 543 -22.95 -18.71 4.22
C ASP A 543 -23.61 -18.22 2.92
N ALA A 544 -22.96 -17.31 2.17
CA ALA A 544 -23.40 -16.84 0.86
C ALA A 544 -23.03 -17.79 -0.30
N GLY A 545 -22.22 -18.83 -0.06
CA GLY A 545 -21.69 -19.71 -1.11
C GLY A 545 -20.81 -19.00 -2.13
N THR A 546 -20.18 -17.88 -1.75
CA THR A 546 -19.35 -17.04 -2.61
C THR A 546 -17.87 -17.36 -2.39
N LYS A 547 -17.10 -17.41 -3.49
CA LYS A 547 -15.65 -17.64 -3.45
C LYS A 547 -14.88 -16.34 -3.70
N SER A 548 -13.68 -16.25 -3.14
CA SER A 548 -12.78 -15.10 -3.35
C SER A 548 -12.48 -14.83 -4.83
N ASP A 549 -12.39 -15.87 -5.67
CA ASP A 549 -12.17 -15.74 -7.10
C ASP A 549 -13.34 -15.05 -7.83
N GLU A 550 -14.58 -15.28 -7.35
CA GLU A 550 -15.77 -14.63 -7.93
C GLU A 550 -15.80 -13.14 -7.56
N ILE A 551 -15.38 -12.80 -6.34
CA ILE A 551 -15.24 -11.42 -5.89
C ILE A 551 -14.09 -10.74 -6.64
N ALA A 552 -12.93 -11.42 -6.76
CA ALA A 552 -11.78 -10.91 -7.52
C ALA A 552 -12.15 -10.59 -8.98
N ALA A 553 -12.91 -11.47 -9.62
CA ALA A 553 -13.40 -11.23 -10.99
C ALA A 553 -14.31 -10.00 -11.08
N ALA A 554 -15.16 -9.77 -10.07
CA ALA A 554 -16.02 -8.59 -10.05
C ALA A 554 -15.23 -7.29 -9.90
N PHE A 555 -14.19 -7.27 -9.08
CA PHE A 555 -13.27 -6.14 -8.98
C PHE A 555 -12.50 -5.92 -10.28
N TRP A 556 -12.02 -6.98 -10.90
CA TRP A 556 -11.24 -6.83 -12.13
C TRP A 556 -12.06 -6.28 -13.31
N ASP A 557 -13.33 -6.65 -13.40
CA ASP A 557 -14.24 -6.11 -14.42
C ASP A 557 -14.73 -4.68 -14.09
N TYR A 558 -14.37 -4.15 -12.92
CA TYR A 558 -14.83 -2.85 -12.46
C TYR A 558 -14.22 -1.70 -13.28
N ARG A 559 -15.06 -0.79 -13.71
CA ARG A 559 -14.70 0.29 -14.63
C ARG A 559 -14.98 1.64 -14.00
N TYR A 560 -14.20 2.64 -14.37
CA TYR A 560 -14.37 4.02 -13.94
C TYR A 560 -15.82 4.52 -14.10
N GLY A 561 -16.50 4.14 -15.18
CA GLY A 561 -17.90 4.51 -15.40
C GLY A 561 -18.89 3.99 -14.36
N GLN A 562 -18.53 2.98 -13.57
CA GLN A 562 -19.30 2.48 -12.44
C GLN A 562 -18.96 3.26 -11.15
N ASN A 563 -17.78 3.83 -11.07
CA ASN A 563 -17.25 4.56 -9.90
C ASN A 563 -17.59 6.06 -9.89
N ILE A 564 -18.50 6.52 -10.74
CA ILE A 564 -18.95 7.92 -10.84
C ILE A 564 -20.23 8.18 -10.04
N GLY A 565 -20.25 7.75 -8.78
CA GLY A 565 -21.36 7.89 -7.86
C GLY A 565 -21.45 9.28 -7.20
N PRO A 566 -22.26 9.41 -6.14
CA PRO A 566 -22.55 10.68 -5.49
C PRO A 566 -21.36 11.31 -4.77
N TYR A 567 -20.27 10.56 -4.59
CA TYR A 567 -19.06 11.00 -3.90
C TYR A 567 -18.06 11.72 -4.81
N ILE A 568 -18.28 11.73 -6.14
CA ILE A 568 -17.45 12.45 -7.10
C ILE A 568 -18.20 13.68 -7.61
N ALA A 569 -17.56 14.85 -7.56
CA ALA A 569 -18.15 16.06 -8.11
C ALA A 569 -18.40 15.90 -9.63
N PRO A 570 -19.59 16.27 -10.15
CA PRO A 570 -19.89 16.12 -11.57
C PRO A 570 -18.87 16.75 -12.52
N SER A 571 -18.23 17.84 -12.09
CA SER A 571 -17.18 18.54 -12.85
C SER A 571 -15.86 17.77 -12.91
N ALA A 572 -15.63 16.80 -12.00
CA ALA A 572 -14.43 15.96 -11.97
C ALA A 572 -14.57 14.67 -12.77
N ILE A 573 -15.75 14.39 -13.35
CA ILE A 573 -16.01 13.17 -14.11
C ILE A 573 -15.45 13.31 -15.53
N ASP A 574 -14.45 12.47 -15.85
CA ASP A 574 -13.98 12.33 -17.24
C ASP A 574 -14.84 11.33 -18.00
N HIS A 575 -15.82 11.84 -18.71
CA HIS A 575 -16.76 11.03 -19.49
C HIS A 575 -16.09 10.21 -20.59
N GLY A 576 -14.93 10.62 -21.08
CA GLY A 576 -14.14 9.91 -22.10
C GLY A 576 -13.49 8.63 -21.59
N LYS A 577 -13.30 8.53 -20.27
CA LYS A 577 -12.60 7.40 -19.64
C LYS A 577 -13.53 6.33 -19.04
N LYS A 578 -14.84 6.43 -19.19
CA LYS A 578 -15.83 5.53 -18.55
C LYS A 578 -15.58 4.02 -18.76
N ALA A 579 -15.02 3.64 -19.90
CA ALA A 579 -14.72 2.23 -20.21
C ALA A 579 -13.38 1.74 -19.64
N ARG A 580 -12.58 2.63 -19.00
CA ARG A 580 -11.27 2.27 -18.46
C ARG A 580 -11.43 1.36 -17.25
N LEU A 581 -10.61 0.31 -17.19
CA LEU A 581 -10.50 -0.55 -16.02
C LEU A 581 -9.83 0.21 -14.87
N GLU A 582 -10.33 0.02 -13.66
CA GLU A 582 -9.72 0.57 -12.45
C GLU A 582 -8.47 -0.22 -12.04
N PHE A 583 -8.44 -1.52 -12.30
CA PHE A 583 -7.39 -2.42 -11.86
C PHE A 583 -6.60 -3.02 -13.03
N ALA A 584 -5.30 -3.16 -12.87
CA ALA A 584 -4.43 -3.96 -13.73
C ALA A 584 -4.55 -5.45 -13.39
N GLY A 585 -4.78 -5.76 -12.12
CA GLY A 585 -4.99 -7.10 -11.64
C GLY A 585 -5.64 -7.11 -10.26
N VAL A 586 -6.34 -8.20 -9.98
CA VAL A 586 -6.93 -8.48 -8.65
C VAL A 586 -6.63 -9.94 -8.34
N PHE A 587 -5.88 -10.16 -7.28
CA PHE A 587 -5.32 -11.47 -6.98
C PHE A 587 -5.75 -11.97 -5.61
N PRO A 588 -6.36 -13.16 -5.50
CA PRO A 588 -6.54 -13.81 -4.22
C PRO A 588 -5.21 -14.03 -3.50
N ARG A 589 -5.19 -13.77 -2.20
CA ARG A 589 -4.02 -14.01 -1.34
C ARG A 589 -3.42 -15.40 -1.55
N SER A 590 -4.27 -16.42 -1.58
CA SER A 590 -3.84 -17.80 -1.80
C SER A 590 -3.15 -18.04 -3.14
N TYR A 591 -3.53 -17.31 -4.19
CA TYR A 591 -2.84 -17.38 -5.48
C TYR A 591 -1.44 -16.78 -5.39
N VAL A 592 -1.31 -15.59 -4.80
CA VAL A 592 -0.03 -14.87 -4.70
C VAL A 592 0.95 -15.58 -3.77
N SER A 593 0.49 -15.96 -2.57
CA SER A 593 1.34 -16.64 -1.58
C SER A 593 1.76 -18.06 -2.01
N GLY A 594 1.04 -18.66 -2.96
CA GLY A 594 1.40 -19.94 -3.58
C GLY A 594 2.39 -19.83 -4.74
N LEU A 595 2.74 -18.61 -5.20
CA LEU A 595 3.72 -18.44 -6.28
C LEU A 595 5.14 -18.61 -5.75
N SER A 596 5.94 -19.43 -6.46
CA SER A 596 7.40 -19.40 -6.28
C SER A 596 8.01 -18.23 -7.07
N GLN A 597 9.25 -17.88 -6.75
CA GLN A 597 10.00 -16.87 -7.49
C GLN A 597 10.13 -17.26 -8.98
N ASP A 598 10.42 -18.53 -9.28
CA ASP A 598 10.51 -19.03 -10.64
C ASP A 598 9.17 -18.94 -11.39
N ALA A 599 8.05 -19.16 -10.69
CA ALA A 599 6.73 -19.01 -11.27
C ALA A 599 6.40 -17.53 -11.58
N ALA A 600 6.79 -16.61 -10.71
CA ALA A 600 6.64 -15.18 -10.96
C ALA A 600 7.46 -14.71 -12.17
N ALA A 601 8.69 -15.22 -12.33
CA ALA A 601 9.57 -14.87 -13.44
C ALA A 601 9.02 -15.31 -14.82
N GLN A 602 8.11 -16.29 -14.89
CA GLN A 602 7.53 -16.78 -16.13
C GLN A 602 6.48 -15.85 -16.76
N PHE A 603 6.04 -14.80 -16.06
CA PHE A 603 5.01 -13.89 -16.59
C PHE A 603 5.51 -12.89 -17.64
N GLY A 604 6.81 -12.90 -17.96
CA GLY A 604 7.41 -12.03 -18.96
C GLY A 604 7.50 -10.57 -18.51
N THR A 605 7.82 -9.67 -19.42
CA THR A 605 8.09 -8.26 -19.09
C THR A 605 6.84 -7.47 -18.67
N GLY A 606 5.66 -7.84 -19.13
CA GLY A 606 4.42 -7.13 -18.81
C GLY A 606 4.46 -5.65 -19.19
N HIS A 607 3.59 -4.86 -18.55
CA HIS A 607 3.63 -3.41 -18.59
C HIS A 607 3.87 -2.88 -17.17
N TYR A 608 5.13 -2.57 -16.85
CA TYR A 608 5.53 -2.08 -15.54
C TYR A 608 6.14 -0.67 -15.66
N PRO A 609 5.33 0.40 -15.47
CA PRO A 609 5.81 1.77 -15.60
C PRO A 609 6.80 2.10 -14.48
N GLN A 610 8.00 2.54 -14.87
CA GLN A 610 9.11 2.86 -13.96
C GLN A 610 9.09 4.31 -13.50
N ALA A 611 8.57 5.22 -14.32
CA ALA A 611 8.64 6.65 -14.09
C ALA A 611 7.29 7.33 -14.35
N ASP A 612 7.11 8.51 -13.78
CA ASP A 612 5.97 9.38 -14.03
C ASP A 612 6.10 10.02 -15.44
N PRO A 613 5.09 9.89 -16.31
CA PRO A 613 5.17 10.42 -17.68
C PRO A 613 5.29 11.95 -17.77
N GLY A 614 4.98 12.68 -16.70
CA GLY A 614 5.06 14.13 -16.62
C GLY A 614 6.33 14.68 -15.99
N ILE A 615 7.25 13.81 -15.56
CA ILE A 615 8.46 14.18 -14.82
C ILE A 615 9.69 13.70 -15.58
N PRO A 616 10.61 14.61 -15.98
CA PRO A 616 11.87 14.22 -16.60
C PRO A 616 12.67 13.28 -15.68
N THR A 617 13.18 12.18 -16.21
CA THR A 617 14.19 11.39 -15.51
C THR A 617 15.51 12.17 -15.57
N LEU A 618 16.17 12.30 -14.43
CA LEU A 618 17.55 12.76 -14.41
C LEU A 618 18.43 11.54 -14.75
N ASP A 619 18.86 11.47 -16.00
CA ASP A 619 19.81 10.45 -16.48
C ASP A 619 21.22 10.72 -15.95
#